data_ea5977236c7eb05b92fc5ee3fba442be
#
_entry.id   ea5977236c7eb05b92fc5ee3fba442be
#
_cell.length_a   1.000
_cell.length_b   1.000
_cell.length_c   1.000
_cell.angle_alpha   90.00
_cell.angle_beta   90.00
_cell.angle_gamma   90.00
#
_symmetry.space_group_name_H-M   'P 1'
#
loop_
_entity.id
_entity.type
_entity.pdbx_description
1 polymer ?
#
loop_
_entity_poly.entity_id
_entity_poly.type
_entity_poly.pdbx_seq_one_letter_code
_entity_poly.pdbx_strand_id
1 'polypeptide(L)'
;MKIRIELDENLIEDEVLIRCRSLDENVRKIQEAVSQVLTGKQQLICYKEDTEYYLSLDEILFFETETKEVWVHTTDKMYQTRYKLYELEELLPGHFMRVSKSTILNTNRIYSITRNLTASSVVEFMGSHKQVYVSRYYYKPLK
;
A
#
# COMPACT_ATOMS: atom_id res chain seq x y z
N MET A 1 15.83 23.85 -2.05
CA MET A 1 14.68 23.98 -1.13
C MET A 1 15.14 23.89 0.31
N LYS A 2 14.53 24.64 1.21
CA LYS A 2 14.87 24.60 2.63
C LYS A 2 13.64 24.36 3.49
N ILE A 3 13.84 23.82 4.67
CA ILE A 3 12.76 23.58 5.63
C ILE A 3 12.91 24.61 6.76
N ARG A 4 11.79 25.23 7.11
CA ARG A 4 11.74 26.23 8.17
C ARG A 4 10.53 25.97 9.07
N ILE A 5 10.75 25.98 10.36
CA ILE A 5 9.71 25.80 11.36
C ILE A 5 9.54 27.09 12.12
N GLU A 6 8.33 27.63 12.15
CA GLU A 6 8.00 28.84 12.92
C GLU A 6 7.00 28.47 14.02
N LEU A 7 7.25 28.94 15.21
CA LEU A 7 6.35 28.73 16.35
C LEU A 7 5.47 29.96 16.50
N ASP A 8 4.14 29.76 16.47
CA ASP A 8 3.16 30.83 16.61
C ASP A 8 2.03 30.35 17.51
N GLU A 9 2.01 30.85 18.75
CA GLU A 9 1.04 30.45 19.76
C GLU A 9 -0.38 30.98 19.46
N ASN A 10 -0.52 31.92 18.52
CA ASN A 10 -1.79 32.51 18.17
C ASN A 10 -2.54 31.74 17.09
N LEU A 11 -1.94 30.69 16.53
CA LEU A 11 -2.62 29.86 15.55
C LEU A 11 -3.75 29.08 16.20
N ILE A 12 -4.89 29.03 15.50
CA ILE A 12 -6.03 28.22 15.93
C ILE A 12 -5.78 26.76 15.60
N GLU A 13 -5.11 26.52 14.49
CA GLU A 13 -4.81 25.20 13.97
C GLU A 13 -3.39 25.19 13.40
N ASP A 14 -2.64 24.13 13.64
CA ASP A 14 -1.32 23.97 13.04
C ASP A 14 -1.46 23.88 11.52
N GLU A 15 -0.52 24.46 10.81
CA GLU A 15 -0.55 24.46 9.35
C GLU A 15 0.82 24.16 8.75
N VAL A 16 0.81 23.62 7.52
CA VAL A 16 2.00 23.45 6.71
C VAL A 16 1.84 24.35 5.48
N LEU A 17 2.75 25.30 5.33
CA LEU A 17 2.76 26.23 4.21
C LEU A 17 3.94 25.90 3.29
N ILE A 18 3.64 25.70 2.01
CA ILE A 18 4.68 25.46 1.00
C ILE A 18 4.79 26.71 0.12
N ARG A 19 5.91 27.39 0.21
CA ARG A 19 6.18 28.59 -0.61
C ARG A 19 7.08 28.21 -1.76
N CYS A 20 6.63 28.46 -2.98
CA CYS A 20 7.35 28.05 -4.18
C CYS A 20 7.18 29.10 -5.27
N ARG A 21 8.10 29.11 -6.22
CA ARG A 21 8.01 30.02 -7.38
C ARG A 21 7.01 29.53 -8.41
N SER A 22 6.89 28.21 -8.53
CA SER A 22 5.98 27.57 -9.46
C SER A 22 5.55 26.22 -8.92
N LEU A 23 4.39 25.75 -9.36
CA LEU A 23 3.88 24.44 -8.96
C LEU A 23 4.46 23.39 -9.90
N ASP A 24 5.71 22.97 -9.60
CA ASP A 24 6.40 21.96 -10.37
C ASP A 24 6.19 20.57 -9.78
N GLU A 25 6.80 19.56 -10.38
CA GLU A 25 6.65 18.17 -9.96
C GLU A 25 7.22 17.93 -8.57
N ASN A 26 8.32 18.56 -8.21
CA ASN A 26 8.92 18.41 -6.88
C ASN A 26 7.99 18.94 -5.79
N VAL A 27 7.36 20.08 -6.03
CA VAL A 27 6.38 20.67 -5.09
C VAL A 27 5.18 19.74 -4.93
N ARG A 28 4.70 19.16 -6.03
CA ARG A 28 3.58 18.21 -5.98
C ARG A 28 3.91 16.97 -5.16
N LYS A 29 5.11 16.43 -5.32
CA LYS A 29 5.56 15.27 -4.53
C LYS A 29 5.63 15.59 -3.05
N ILE A 30 6.11 16.78 -2.70
CA ILE A 30 6.16 17.22 -1.30
C ILE A 30 4.75 17.37 -0.75
N GLN A 31 3.85 17.98 -1.53
CA GLN A 31 2.46 18.15 -1.14
C GLN A 31 1.78 16.80 -0.86
N GLU A 32 1.99 15.83 -1.73
CA GLU A 32 1.43 14.49 -1.55
C GLU A 32 1.96 13.82 -0.29
N ALA A 33 3.29 13.89 -0.07
CA ALA A 33 3.90 13.30 1.11
C ALA A 33 3.36 13.94 2.39
N VAL A 34 3.24 15.26 2.42
CA VAL A 34 2.69 15.98 3.57
C VAL A 34 1.21 15.62 3.78
N SER A 35 0.43 15.55 2.71
CA SER A 35 -0.98 15.18 2.79
C SER A 35 -1.16 13.80 3.40
N GLN A 36 -0.32 12.83 3.02
CA GLN A 36 -0.37 11.48 3.58
C GLN A 36 -0.08 11.48 5.08
N VAL A 37 0.87 12.28 5.53
CA VAL A 37 1.19 12.40 6.95
C VAL A 37 0.04 13.06 7.72
N LEU A 38 -0.55 14.13 7.17
CA LEU A 38 -1.59 14.91 7.84
C LEU A 38 -2.92 14.18 7.91
N THR A 39 -3.29 13.46 6.87
CA THR A 39 -4.56 12.71 6.83
C THR A 39 -4.46 11.37 7.56
N GLY A 40 -3.27 11.04 8.06
CA GLY A 40 -3.03 9.78 8.70
C GLY A 40 -2.86 8.65 7.69
N LYS A 41 -3.10 7.44 8.16
CA LYS A 41 -2.93 6.26 7.31
C LYS A 41 -4.02 6.22 6.25
N GLN A 42 -3.61 6.02 5.00
CA GLN A 42 -4.53 5.83 3.90
C GLN A 42 -5.39 4.58 4.16
N GLN A 43 -6.67 4.67 3.86
CA GLN A 43 -7.62 3.57 4.09
C GLN A 43 -8.22 3.08 2.79
N LEU A 44 -8.58 1.80 2.78
CA LEU A 44 -9.31 1.18 1.68
C LEU A 44 -10.61 0.61 2.21
N ILE A 45 -11.71 0.86 1.50
CA ILE A 45 -13.00 0.30 1.86
C ILE A 45 -13.05 -1.14 1.38
N CYS A 46 -13.26 -2.07 2.31
CA CYS A 46 -13.36 -3.48 2.05
C CYS A 46 -14.69 -4.00 2.58
N TYR A 47 -15.10 -5.16 2.11
CA TYR A 47 -16.41 -5.71 2.42
C TYR A 47 -16.30 -7.13 2.97
N LYS A 48 -17.13 -7.44 3.93
CA LYS A 48 -17.32 -8.79 4.42
C LYS A 48 -18.80 -8.97 4.71
N GLU A 49 -19.44 -9.78 3.90
CA GLU A 49 -20.90 -9.92 3.92
C GLU A 49 -21.56 -8.56 3.68
N ASP A 50 -22.43 -8.09 4.55
CA ASP A 50 -23.14 -6.82 4.40
C ASP A 50 -22.44 -5.65 5.11
N THR A 51 -21.23 -5.85 5.60
CA THR A 51 -20.51 -4.86 6.39
C THR A 51 -19.36 -4.25 5.60
N GLU A 52 -19.23 -2.93 5.65
CA GLU A 52 -18.10 -2.20 5.10
C GLU A 52 -17.05 -2.01 6.18
N TYR A 53 -15.80 -2.25 5.83
CA TYR A 53 -14.66 -2.06 6.72
C TYR A 53 -13.70 -1.06 6.10
N TYR A 54 -13.20 -0.15 6.92
CA TYR A 54 -12.23 0.85 6.51
C TYR A 54 -10.86 0.42 6.99
N LEU A 55 -10.15 -0.34 6.15
CA LEU A 55 -8.87 -0.91 6.50
C LEU A 55 -7.74 0.06 6.21
N SER A 56 -6.85 0.24 7.18
CA SER A 56 -5.59 0.93 6.92
C SER A 56 -4.75 0.08 5.97
N LEU A 57 -4.10 0.71 4.98
CA LEU A 57 -3.25 -0.01 4.05
C LEU A 57 -2.13 -0.77 4.75
N ASP A 58 -1.68 -0.28 5.92
CA ASP A 58 -0.65 -0.97 6.71
C ASP A 58 -1.10 -2.32 7.25
N GLU A 59 -2.40 -2.54 7.38
CA GLU A 59 -2.95 -3.81 7.85
C GLU A 59 -3.02 -4.86 6.74
N ILE A 60 -2.94 -4.43 5.49
CA ILE A 60 -3.14 -5.30 4.34
C ILE A 60 -1.82 -5.96 3.95
N LEU A 61 -1.83 -7.29 3.88
CA LEU A 61 -0.68 -8.08 3.46
C LEU A 61 -0.63 -8.23 1.95
N PHE A 62 -1.75 -8.62 1.35
CA PHE A 62 -1.82 -8.80 -0.10
C PHE A 62 -3.26 -8.83 -0.59
N PHE A 63 -3.39 -8.64 -1.91
CA PHE A 63 -4.64 -8.79 -2.65
C PHE A 63 -4.50 -9.98 -3.58
N GLU A 64 -5.54 -10.78 -3.68
CA GLU A 64 -5.53 -11.97 -4.52
C GLU A 64 -6.85 -12.13 -5.26
N THR A 65 -6.77 -12.39 -6.56
CA THR A 65 -7.97 -12.68 -7.35
C THR A 65 -8.26 -14.17 -7.30
N GLU A 66 -9.46 -14.50 -6.87
CA GLU A 66 -9.96 -15.87 -6.83
C GLU A 66 -11.42 -15.85 -7.29
N THR A 67 -11.75 -16.68 -8.25
CA THR A 67 -13.11 -16.80 -8.80
C THR A 67 -13.72 -15.47 -9.23
N LYS A 68 -12.95 -14.65 -9.95
CA LYS A 68 -13.32 -13.31 -10.46
C LYS A 68 -13.50 -12.24 -9.39
N GLU A 69 -13.28 -12.57 -8.13
CA GLU A 69 -13.34 -11.61 -7.05
C GLU A 69 -11.95 -11.31 -6.52
N VAL A 70 -11.77 -10.10 -6.00
CA VAL A 70 -10.50 -9.69 -5.40
C VAL A 70 -10.64 -9.72 -3.90
N TRP A 71 -9.80 -10.54 -3.26
CA TRP A 71 -9.75 -10.70 -1.82
C TRP A 71 -8.64 -9.89 -1.21
N VAL A 72 -8.93 -9.30 -0.06
CA VAL A 72 -7.99 -8.50 0.71
C VAL A 72 -7.59 -9.29 1.96
N HIS A 73 -6.32 -9.61 2.09
CA HIS A 73 -5.82 -10.42 3.20
C HIS A 73 -5.09 -9.57 4.23
N THR A 74 -5.52 -9.68 5.48
CA THR A 74 -4.80 -9.16 6.64
C THR A 74 -4.12 -10.33 7.36
N THR A 75 -3.53 -10.09 8.53
CA THR A 75 -2.79 -11.15 9.24
C THR A 75 -3.65 -12.37 9.53
N ASP A 76 -4.92 -12.18 9.84
CA ASP A 76 -5.82 -13.25 10.27
C ASP A 76 -7.20 -13.22 9.62
N LYS A 77 -7.46 -12.27 8.74
CA LYS A 77 -8.79 -12.10 8.14
C LYS A 77 -8.72 -11.92 6.64
N MET A 78 -9.87 -12.09 5.99
CA MET A 78 -10.05 -11.86 4.56
C MET A 78 -11.27 -10.98 4.35
N TYR A 79 -11.15 -10.07 3.40
CA TYR A 79 -12.25 -9.19 2.99
C TYR A 79 -12.31 -9.16 1.47
N GLN A 80 -13.38 -8.63 0.92
CA GLN A 80 -13.50 -8.42 -0.52
C GLN A 80 -13.35 -6.95 -0.84
N THR A 81 -12.85 -6.63 -2.02
CA THR A 81 -12.88 -5.27 -2.56
C THR A 81 -13.55 -5.30 -3.93
N ARG A 82 -14.14 -4.18 -4.31
CA ARG A 82 -14.79 -4.03 -5.62
C ARG A 82 -13.81 -3.61 -6.71
N TYR A 83 -12.59 -3.22 -6.33
CA TYR A 83 -11.57 -2.86 -7.29
C TYR A 83 -11.00 -4.09 -7.99
N LYS A 84 -10.63 -3.91 -9.26
CA LYS A 84 -9.89 -4.92 -10.00
C LYS A 84 -8.40 -4.75 -9.69
N LEU A 85 -7.58 -5.80 -9.93
CA LEU A 85 -6.15 -5.70 -9.64
C LEU A 85 -5.48 -4.58 -10.42
N TYR A 86 -5.84 -4.38 -11.70
CA TYR A 86 -5.23 -3.30 -12.49
C TYR A 86 -5.60 -1.92 -11.95
N GLU A 87 -6.79 -1.77 -11.36
CA GLU A 87 -7.19 -0.52 -10.70
C GLU A 87 -6.39 -0.30 -9.42
N LEU A 88 -6.16 -1.37 -8.65
CA LEU A 88 -5.35 -1.31 -7.45
C LEU A 88 -3.89 -0.96 -7.74
N GLU A 89 -3.33 -1.45 -8.86
CA GLU A 89 -1.97 -1.09 -9.26
C GLU A 89 -1.81 0.43 -9.43
N GLU A 90 -2.83 1.09 -9.96
CA GLU A 90 -2.81 2.54 -10.16
C GLU A 90 -3.11 3.31 -8.88
N LEU A 91 -3.99 2.76 -8.04
CA LEU A 91 -4.49 3.44 -6.84
C LEU A 91 -3.53 3.36 -5.66
N LEU A 92 -2.87 2.21 -5.48
CA LEU A 92 -2.07 1.92 -4.30
C LEU A 92 -0.68 2.56 -4.37
N PRO A 93 -0.10 2.89 -3.18
CA PRO A 93 1.30 3.37 -3.13
C PRO A 93 2.29 2.34 -3.68
N GLY A 94 3.48 2.82 -4.03
CA GLY A 94 4.50 2.01 -4.71
C GLY A 94 5.02 0.80 -3.95
N HIS A 95 4.80 0.73 -2.65
CA HIS A 95 5.21 -0.45 -1.87
C HIS A 95 4.25 -1.63 -2.01
N PHE A 96 3.13 -1.45 -2.69
CA PHE A 96 2.28 -2.55 -3.14
C PHE A 96 2.71 -2.94 -4.55
N MET A 97 3.16 -4.18 -4.71
CA MET A 97 3.74 -4.65 -5.96
C MET A 97 3.01 -5.87 -6.52
N ARG A 98 2.80 -5.86 -7.82
CA ARG A 98 2.26 -7.01 -8.53
C ARG A 98 3.32 -8.12 -8.55
N VAL A 99 2.97 -9.32 -8.10
CA VAL A 99 3.91 -10.44 -8.00
C VAL A 99 3.48 -11.66 -8.80
N SER A 100 2.29 -11.63 -9.36
CA SER A 100 1.77 -12.62 -10.29
C SER A 100 0.57 -12.04 -11.01
N LYS A 101 -0.01 -12.80 -11.92
CA LYS A 101 -1.24 -12.36 -12.60
C LYS A 101 -2.39 -12.14 -11.63
N SER A 102 -2.39 -12.82 -10.50
CA SER A 102 -3.50 -12.82 -9.56
C SER A 102 -3.21 -12.14 -8.23
N THR A 103 -2.02 -11.59 -8.01
CA THR A 103 -1.64 -11.14 -6.67
C THR A 103 -0.84 -9.84 -6.67
N ILE A 104 -1.21 -8.95 -5.75
CA ILE A 104 -0.46 -7.74 -5.40
C ILE A 104 -0.13 -7.86 -3.92
N LEU A 105 1.14 -7.66 -3.52
CA LEU A 105 1.52 -7.73 -2.11
C LEU A 105 2.09 -6.42 -1.58
N ASN A 106 2.00 -6.27 -0.26
CA ASN A 106 2.56 -5.15 0.47
C ASN A 106 4.00 -5.49 0.89
N THR A 107 4.97 -4.86 0.24
CA THR A 107 6.39 -5.15 0.50
C THR A 107 6.82 -4.76 1.91
N ASN A 108 6.11 -3.81 2.54
CA ASN A 108 6.42 -3.40 3.92
C ASN A 108 6.05 -4.45 4.97
N ARG A 109 5.29 -5.47 4.59
CA ARG A 109 4.84 -6.52 5.50
C ARG A 109 5.53 -7.86 5.27
N ILE A 110 6.51 -7.90 4.38
CA ILE A 110 7.26 -9.12 4.09
C ILE A 110 8.16 -9.47 5.28
N TYR A 111 8.08 -10.71 5.74
CA TYR A 111 8.98 -11.26 6.73
C TYR A 111 10.15 -12.02 6.08
N SER A 112 9.85 -12.86 5.09
CA SER A 112 10.87 -13.65 4.41
C SER A 112 10.50 -13.93 2.96
N ILE A 113 11.52 -14.10 2.14
CA ILE A 113 11.38 -14.55 0.75
C ILE A 113 12.27 -15.79 0.59
N THR A 114 11.66 -16.93 0.28
CA THR A 114 12.39 -18.14 -0.01
C THR A 114 12.48 -18.31 -1.52
N ARG A 115 13.69 -18.23 -2.03
CA ARG A 115 13.95 -18.35 -3.47
C ARG A 115 13.86 -19.78 -3.93
N ASN A 116 13.34 -19.95 -5.15
CA ASN A 116 13.35 -21.23 -5.82
C ASN A 116 13.81 -21.01 -7.27
N LEU A 117 14.91 -21.63 -7.67
CA LEU A 117 15.50 -21.43 -8.98
C LEU A 117 14.66 -22.00 -10.11
N THR A 118 13.85 -23.01 -9.83
CA THR A 118 13.08 -23.75 -10.84
C THR A 118 11.57 -23.49 -10.74
N ALA A 119 11.12 -22.78 -9.73
CA ALA A 119 9.70 -22.55 -9.49
C ALA A 119 9.49 -21.15 -8.90
N SER A 120 8.24 -20.84 -8.52
CA SER A 120 7.89 -19.58 -7.88
C SER A 120 8.56 -19.47 -6.51
N SER A 121 9.02 -18.28 -6.18
CA SER A 121 9.50 -17.97 -4.84
C SER A 121 8.33 -17.83 -3.87
N VAL A 122 8.59 -18.06 -2.59
CA VAL A 122 7.55 -17.99 -1.55
C VAL A 122 7.82 -16.82 -0.63
N VAL A 123 6.80 -15.98 -0.44
CA VAL A 123 6.85 -14.86 0.49
C VAL A 123 6.01 -15.16 1.72
N GLU A 124 6.60 -14.96 2.89
CA GLU A 124 5.91 -15.03 4.17
C GLU A 124 5.79 -13.62 4.75
N PHE A 125 4.74 -13.38 5.52
CA PHE A 125 4.43 -12.06 6.06
C PHE A 125 4.60 -12.01 7.57
N MET A 126 4.90 -10.81 8.08
CA MET A 126 5.03 -10.58 9.52
C MET A 126 3.70 -10.83 10.22
N GLY A 127 3.75 -11.64 11.28
CA GLY A 127 2.59 -11.89 12.13
C GLY A 127 1.51 -12.76 11.52
N SER A 128 1.80 -13.48 10.45
CA SER A 128 0.82 -14.33 9.77
C SER A 128 1.44 -15.63 9.28
N HIS A 129 0.61 -16.66 9.15
CA HIS A 129 1.00 -17.92 8.51
C HIS A 129 0.70 -17.93 7.02
N LYS A 130 0.11 -16.84 6.51
CA LYS A 130 -0.24 -16.75 5.10
C LYS A 130 1.02 -16.64 4.24
N GLN A 131 0.95 -17.23 3.06
CA GLN A 131 2.06 -17.25 2.10
C GLN A 131 1.57 -16.83 0.72
N VAL A 132 2.46 -16.23 -0.06
CA VAL A 132 2.20 -15.84 -1.44
C VAL A 132 3.32 -16.34 -2.31
N TYR A 133 2.95 -16.87 -3.48
CA TYR A 133 3.91 -17.32 -4.48
C TYR A 133 4.17 -16.18 -5.47
N VAL A 134 5.44 -15.85 -5.63
CA VAL A 134 5.89 -14.81 -6.56
C VAL A 134 6.36 -15.49 -7.83
N SER A 135 5.76 -15.17 -8.97
CA SER A 135 6.17 -15.77 -10.23
C SER A 135 7.60 -15.33 -10.59
N ARG A 136 8.32 -16.17 -11.32
CA ARG A 136 9.69 -15.87 -11.74
C ARG A 136 9.77 -14.56 -12.52
N TYR A 137 8.75 -14.25 -13.28
CA TYR A 137 8.67 -13.03 -14.07
C TYR A 137 8.65 -11.77 -13.20
N TYR A 138 8.00 -11.83 -12.04
CA TYR A 138 7.81 -10.68 -11.14
C TYR A 138 8.86 -10.60 -10.03
N TYR A 139 9.74 -11.59 -9.91
CA TYR A 139 10.68 -11.66 -8.78
C TYR A 139 11.71 -10.53 -8.77
N LYS A 140 12.23 -10.14 -9.93
CA LYS A 140 13.29 -9.12 -10.03
C LYS A 140 12.90 -7.78 -9.41
N PRO A 141 11.73 -7.21 -9.69
CA PRO A 141 11.32 -5.96 -9.05
C PRO A 141 11.19 -6.05 -7.53
N LEU A 142 10.87 -7.23 -7.01
CA LEU A 142 10.70 -7.45 -5.58
C LEU A 142 12.03 -7.50 -4.83
N LYS A 143 13.08 -7.86 -5.51
CA LYS A 143 14.42 -7.90 -4.98
C LYS A 143 14.90 -6.50 -4.59
#